data_27d2bacb0bdd7596d77d7469466aade3
#
_entry.id   27d2bacb0bdd7596d77d7469466aade3
#
_cell.length_a   1.000
_cell.length_b   1.000
_cell.length_c   1.000
_cell.angle_alpha   90.00
_cell.angle_beta   90.00
_cell.angle_gamma   90.00
#
_symmetry.space_group_name_H-M   'P 1'
#
loop_
_entity.id
_entity.type
_entity.pdbx_description
1 polymer ?
#
loop_
_entity_poly.entity_id
_entity_poly.type
_entity_poly.pdbx_seq_one_letter_code
_entity_poly.pdbx_strand_id
1 'polypeptide(L)'
;MLNCNSALLAIASEFVGRYSPYQSIQISPASYYGGVYFASTDGGKISCLAYDPSGSMDDYITLLPNSELIKASRGVKTASRTLSIETDSKVALVTTHRKTTSESKEIPVTYSSVEFPDLAGALKDCIKRWKVASSATAGRYDVNYVQRAIKSLSSINSSVTLHSFDGGPMRIQEETGNIVILVMPQTAEPIPPVPDWLKAYSQDKMARGFYDPDTPPVV
;
A
#
# COMPACT_ATOMS: atom_id res chain seq x y z
N MET A 1 2.10 9.33 23.48
CA MET A 1 3.11 9.89 22.54
C MET A 1 3.27 8.96 21.35
N LEU A 2 3.19 9.45 20.12
CA LEU A 2 3.51 8.70 18.89
C LEU A 2 4.97 8.93 18.50
N ASN A 3 5.68 7.86 18.15
CA ASN A 3 6.97 7.92 17.48
C ASN A 3 7.05 6.84 16.41
N CYS A 4 7.34 7.18 15.16
CA CYS A 4 7.30 6.22 14.05
C CYS A 4 8.12 6.67 12.82
N ASN A 5 8.26 5.77 11.84
CA ASN A 5 8.80 6.09 10.53
C ASN A 5 7.81 6.95 9.73
N SER A 6 8.20 8.19 9.45
CA SER A 6 7.32 9.15 8.77
C SER A 6 6.96 8.76 7.33
N ALA A 7 7.78 7.97 6.64
CA ALA A 7 7.52 7.55 5.26
C ALA A 7 6.22 6.75 5.14
N LEU A 8 5.85 5.98 6.18
CA LEU A 8 4.60 5.21 6.20
C LEU A 8 3.36 6.11 6.23
N LEU A 9 3.43 7.23 6.95
CA LEU A 9 2.37 8.23 6.91
C LEU A 9 2.20 8.82 5.50
N ALA A 10 3.31 9.15 4.84
CA ALA A 10 3.26 9.71 3.49
C ALA A 10 2.65 8.71 2.49
N ILE A 11 2.96 7.42 2.62
CA ILE A 11 2.36 6.37 1.79
C ILE A 11 0.87 6.25 2.09
N ALA A 12 0.49 6.07 3.36
CA ALA A 12 -0.91 5.96 3.74
C ALA A 12 -1.74 7.17 3.26
N SER A 13 -1.16 8.37 3.27
CA SER A 13 -1.83 9.59 2.80
C SER A 13 -2.23 9.57 1.31
N GLU A 14 -1.60 8.75 0.50
CA GLU A 14 -1.94 8.62 -0.92
C GLU A 14 -3.24 7.83 -1.16
N PHE A 15 -3.75 7.16 -0.12
CA PHE A 15 -4.93 6.30 -0.19
C PHE A 15 -6.15 6.82 0.58
N VAL A 16 -6.08 8.03 1.10
CA VAL A 16 -7.23 8.70 1.73
C VAL A 16 -8.27 9.12 0.68
N GLY A 17 -9.54 9.11 1.08
CA GLY A 17 -10.65 9.57 0.27
C GLY A 17 -10.82 11.08 0.27
N ARG A 18 -11.80 11.55 -0.50
CA ARG A 18 -12.10 12.99 -0.62
C ARG A 18 -13.07 13.50 0.46
N TYR A 19 -13.83 12.61 1.05
CA TYR A 19 -14.93 12.94 1.95
C TYR A 19 -14.78 12.21 3.30
N SER A 20 -15.29 12.84 4.36
CA SER A 20 -15.37 12.23 5.68
C SER A 20 -16.22 10.94 5.62
N PRO A 21 -15.84 9.87 6.35
CA PRO A 21 -14.70 9.75 7.28
C PRO A 21 -13.37 9.37 6.61
N TYR A 22 -13.35 9.20 5.29
CA TYR A 22 -12.23 8.62 4.53
C TYR A 22 -11.05 9.57 4.28
N GLN A 23 -11.17 10.84 4.68
CA GLN A 23 -10.09 11.85 4.52
C GLN A 23 -8.92 11.65 5.48
N SER A 24 -9.06 10.73 6.43
CA SER A 24 -8.15 10.59 7.56
C SER A 24 -7.29 9.34 7.44
N ILE A 25 -6.21 9.33 8.21
CA ILE A 25 -5.35 8.19 8.47
C ILE A 25 -5.53 7.82 9.94
N GLN A 26 -5.91 6.59 10.20
CA GLN A 26 -5.86 6.05 11.55
C GLN A 26 -4.46 5.54 11.83
N ILE A 27 -3.92 5.94 12.97
CA ILE A 27 -2.66 5.44 13.51
C ILE A 27 -2.99 4.82 14.87
N SER A 28 -2.60 3.55 15.07
CA SER A 28 -2.95 2.80 16.28
C SER A 28 -1.80 1.92 16.76
N PRO A 29 -1.70 1.67 18.07
CA PRO A 29 -0.71 0.74 18.59
C PRO A 29 -0.95 -0.68 18.08
N ALA A 30 0.11 -1.40 17.77
CA ALA A 30 0.07 -2.81 17.43
C ALA A 30 0.15 -3.64 18.72
N SER A 31 -0.94 -3.70 19.48
CA SER A 31 -0.99 -4.22 20.84
C SER A 31 -0.47 -5.66 20.99
N TYR A 32 -0.52 -6.47 19.93
CA TYR A 32 -0.09 -7.86 19.98
C TYR A 32 1.39 -8.05 19.61
N TYR A 33 1.90 -7.26 18.64
CA TYR A 33 3.26 -7.42 18.12
C TYR A 33 4.22 -6.31 18.58
N GLY A 34 3.71 -5.27 19.23
CA GLY A 34 4.43 -4.01 19.41
C GLY A 34 4.50 -3.21 18.09
N GLY A 35 4.91 -1.96 18.18
CA GLY A 35 4.94 -1.10 17.01
C GLY A 35 3.63 -0.36 16.76
N VAL A 36 3.47 0.16 15.53
CA VAL A 36 2.37 1.05 15.16
C VAL A 36 1.78 0.66 13.80
N TYR A 37 0.46 0.65 13.68
CA TYR A 37 -0.27 0.49 12.43
C TYR A 37 -0.70 1.85 11.85
N PHE A 38 -0.67 1.95 10.53
CA PHE A 38 -1.28 3.02 9.75
C PHE A 38 -2.36 2.43 8.86
N ALA A 39 -3.54 3.01 8.86
CA ALA A 39 -4.65 2.58 8.03
C ALA A 39 -5.27 3.78 7.30
N SER A 40 -5.52 3.63 6.02
CA SER A 40 -6.23 4.60 5.19
C SER A 40 -7.07 3.92 4.14
N THR A 41 -8.14 4.57 3.70
CA THR A 41 -9.04 4.05 2.65
C THR A 41 -9.77 5.19 1.95
N ASP A 42 -10.15 4.99 0.70
CA ASP A 42 -10.97 5.94 -0.06
C ASP A 42 -12.48 5.67 0.05
N GLY A 43 -12.86 4.71 0.88
CA GLY A 43 -14.26 4.39 1.13
C GLY A 43 -14.79 3.21 0.34
N GLY A 44 -13.94 2.39 -0.27
CA GLY A 44 -14.40 1.13 -0.84
C GLY A 44 -13.68 0.63 -2.08
N LYS A 45 -12.76 1.40 -2.67
CA LYS A 45 -12.03 0.98 -3.89
C LYS A 45 -10.60 0.62 -3.62
N ILE A 46 -9.93 1.32 -2.70
CA ILE A 46 -8.55 1.09 -2.34
C ILE A 46 -8.33 1.37 -0.86
N SER A 47 -7.49 0.55 -0.24
CA SER A 47 -7.08 0.71 1.16
C SER A 47 -5.59 0.44 1.28
N CYS A 48 -4.94 1.14 2.19
CA CYS A 48 -3.54 0.94 2.56
C CYS A 48 -3.46 0.58 4.04
N LEU A 49 -2.68 -0.43 4.34
CA LEU A 49 -2.29 -0.82 5.69
C LEU A 49 -0.77 -0.88 5.74
N ALA A 50 -0.18 -0.18 6.69
CA ALA A 50 1.26 -0.19 6.91
C ALA A 50 1.57 -0.44 8.38
N TYR A 51 2.71 -1.07 8.63
CA TYR A 51 3.16 -1.45 9.96
C TYR A 51 4.60 -1.00 10.19
N ASP A 52 4.80 -0.29 11.28
CA ASP A 52 6.13 0.09 11.77
C ASP A 52 6.47 -0.73 13.02
N PRO A 53 7.32 -1.77 12.91
CA PRO A 53 7.71 -2.57 14.06
C PRO A 53 8.55 -1.80 15.10
N SER A 54 9.20 -0.71 14.68
CA SER A 54 10.02 0.14 15.55
C SER A 54 9.25 1.32 16.15
N GLY A 55 8.03 1.54 15.68
CA GLY A 55 7.17 2.61 16.18
C GLY A 55 6.66 2.35 17.59
N SER A 56 6.22 3.40 18.24
CA SER A 56 5.59 3.33 19.56
C SER A 56 4.47 4.34 19.70
N MET A 57 3.38 3.94 20.34
CA MET A 57 2.31 4.84 20.76
C MET A 57 1.45 4.18 21.84
N ASP A 58 0.81 5.02 22.65
CA ASP A 58 0.01 4.57 23.81
C ASP A 58 -1.47 4.39 23.44
N ASP A 59 -1.99 5.25 22.54
CA ASP A 59 -3.39 5.28 22.16
C ASP A 59 -3.52 5.61 20.66
N TYR A 60 -4.65 5.29 20.04
CA TYR A 60 -4.89 5.57 18.64
C TYR A 60 -5.18 7.07 18.39
N ILE A 61 -4.81 7.52 17.21
CA ILE A 61 -5.18 8.85 16.70
C ILE A 61 -5.74 8.73 15.28
N THR A 62 -6.65 9.64 14.94
CA THR A 62 -7.15 9.78 13.58
C THR A 62 -6.73 11.14 13.04
N LEU A 63 -5.76 11.12 12.12
CA LEU A 63 -5.08 12.31 11.62
C LEU A 63 -5.63 12.72 10.26
N LEU A 64 -5.90 14.03 10.08
CA LEU A 64 -6.17 14.62 8.78
C LEU A 64 -4.85 15.06 8.15
N PRO A 65 -4.33 14.36 7.14
CA PRO A 65 -3.02 14.69 6.56
C PRO A 65 -3.11 15.99 5.76
N ASN A 66 -2.25 16.94 6.07
CA ASN A 66 -2.07 18.15 5.27
C ASN A 66 -0.86 18.05 4.33
N SER A 67 -0.82 18.89 3.30
CA SER A 67 0.21 18.85 2.27
C SER A 67 1.64 19.07 2.81
N GLU A 68 1.79 19.86 3.86
CA GLU A 68 3.07 20.16 4.48
C GLU A 68 3.61 18.94 5.23
N LEU A 69 2.75 18.29 6.02
CA LEU A 69 3.08 17.06 6.75
C LEU A 69 3.44 15.93 5.78
N ILE A 70 2.63 15.72 4.73
CA ILE A 70 2.91 14.72 3.70
C ILE A 70 4.28 14.97 3.05
N LYS A 71 4.57 16.22 2.67
CA LYS A 71 5.83 16.60 2.02
C LYS A 71 7.05 16.37 2.91
N ALA A 72 6.94 16.73 4.19
CA ALA A 72 7.99 16.52 5.17
C ALA A 72 8.19 15.03 5.50
N SER A 73 7.13 14.23 5.48
CA SER A 73 7.15 12.80 5.81
C SER A 73 7.66 11.89 4.70
N ARG A 74 7.70 12.35 3.44
CA ARG A 74 8.16 11.52 2.31
C ARG A 74 9.57 10.97 2.53
N GLY A 75 9.74 9.68 2.23
CA GLY A 75 11.04 9.03 2.29
C GLY A 75 12.09 9.69 1.40
N VAL A 76 13.33 9.69 1.85
CA VAL A 76 14.50 10.19 1.11
C VAL A 76 15.56 9.10 1.08
N LYS A 77 16.12 8.80 -0.09
CA LYS A 77 17.09 7.70 -0.27
C LYS A 77 18.35 7.80 0.62
N THR A 78 18.71 9.03 1.01
CA THR A 78 19.97 9.32 1.73
C THR A 78 19.78 9.65 3.20
N ALA A 79 18.56 9.55 3.72
CA ALA A 79 18.23 9.92 5.10
C ALA A 79 17.04 9.10 5.60
N SER A 80 17.00 8.80 6.89
CA SER A 80 15.79 8.33 7.56
C SER A 80 15.00 9.50 8.13
N ARG A 81 13.68 9.32 8.26
CA ARG A 81 12.81 10.33 8.86
C ARG A 81 11.91 9.70 9.90
N THR A 82 11.85 10.33 11.05
CA THR A 82 10.93 9.98 12.13
C THR A 82 9.86 11.04 12.29
N LEU A 83 8.68 10.61 12.67
CA LEU A 83 7.55 11.44 13.04
C LEU A 83 7.27 11.23 14.52
N SER A 84 7.25 12.32 15.29
CA SER A 84 6.83 12.30 16.68
C SER A 84 5.66 13.25 16.89
N ILE A 85 4.65 12.79 17.63
CA ILE A 85 3.49 13.61 18.02
C ILE A 85 3.24 13.33 19.51
N GLU A 86 3.28 14.37 20.31
CA GLU A 86 2.89 14.29 21.73
C GLU A 86 1.37 14.18 21.84
N THR A 87 0.90 13.44 22.82
CA THR A 87 -0.54 13.36 23.14
C THR A 87 -1.03 14.79 23.42
N ASP A 88 -2.19 15.14 22.89
CA ASP A 88 -2.81 16.47 22.98
C ASP A 88 -2.06 17.61 22.25
N SER A 89 -0.91 17.34 21.66
CA SER A 89 -0.24 18.33 20.82
C SER A 89 -0.95 18.50 19.48
N LYS A 90 -1.05 19.74 19.02
CA LYS A 90 -1.47 20.06 17.65
C LYS A 90 -0.28 20.24 16.70
N VAL A 91 0.88 19.75 17.10
CA VAL A 91 2.12 19.87 16.35
C VAL A 91 2.78 18.49 16.23
N ALA A 92 3.16 18.14 15.01
CA ALA A 92 4.02 17.01 14.71
C ALA A 92 5.45 17.50 14.53
N LEU A 93 6.41 16.74 15.04
CA LEU A 93 7.82 16.95 14.83
C LEU A 93 8.33 15.91 13.81
N VAL A 94 8.75 16.37 12.64
CA VAL A 94 9.39 15.50 11.63
C VAL A 94 10.90 15.73 11.69
N THR A 95 11.64 14.70 12.10
CA THR A 95 13.10 14.75 12.19
C THR A 95 13.73 13.98 11.05
N THR A 96 14.60 14.64 10.31
CA THR A 96 15.40 14.03 9.23
C THR A 96 16.80 13.70 9.77
N HIS A 97 17.15 12.41 9.77
CA HIS A 97 18.44 11.91 10.23
C HIS A 97 19.33 11.63 9.04
N ARG A 98 20.44 12.35 8.92
CA ARG A 98 21.51 12.11 7.98
C ARG A 98 22.72 11.54 8.71
N LYS A 99 23.73 11.08 8.00
CA LYS A 99 24.93 10.49 8.61
C LYS A 99 25.59 11.34 9.71
N THR A 100 25.57 12.65 9.58
CA THR A 100 26.28 13.59 10.47
C THR A 100 25.38 14.64 11.12
N THR A 101 24.13 14.78 10.66
CA THR A 101 23.25 15.85 11.12
C THR A 101 21.82 15.35 11.29
N SER A 102 21.10 15.93 12.21
CA SER A 102 19.66 15.77 12.36
C SER A 102 18.99 17.13 12.32
N GLU A 103 17.95 17.25 11.54
CA GLU A 103 17.15 18.47 11.39
C GLU A 103 15.70 18.15 11.71
N SER A 104 15.07 18.95 12.56
CA SER A 104 13.67 18.79 12.94
C SER A 104 12.83 19.93 12.40
N LYS A 105 11.61 19.61 11.98
CA LYS A 105 10.61 20.55 11.52
C LYS A 105 9.30 20.34 12.27
N GLU A 106 8.77 21.38 12.87
CA GLU A 106 7.46 21.40 13.47
C GLU A 106 6.38 21.69 12.41
N ILE A 107 5.31 20.92 12.45
CA ILE A 107 4.21 21.02 11.48
C ILE A 107 2.88 20.92 12.22
N PRO A 108 1.95 21.86 12.01
CA PRO A 108 0.62 21.79 12.59
C PRO A 108 -0.11 20.53 12.12
N VAL A 109 -0.79 19.85 13.05
CA VAL A 109 -1.63 18.69 12.76
C VAL A 109 -3.07 18.92 13.15
N THR A 110 -3.99 18.26 12.45
CA THR A 110 -5.41 18.30 12.71
C THR A 110 -5.91 16.87 12.88
N TYR A 111 -6.66 16.63 13.94
CA TYR A 111 -7.29 15.35 14.20
C TYR A 111 -8.72 15.33 13.67
N SER A 112 -9.15 14.17 13.17
CA SER A 112 -10.54 13.95 12.83
C SER A 112 -11.36 13.69 14.09
N SER A 113 -12.51 14.34 14.19
CA SER A 113 -13.52 14.02 15.21
C SER A 113 -14.47 12.92 14.77
N VAL A 114 -14.35 12.44 13.53
CA VAL A 114 -15.17 11.38 12.97
C VAL A 114 -14.45 10.05 13.09
N GLU A 115 -15.17 9.05 13.52
CA GLU A 115 -14.65 7.68 13.67
C GLU A 115 -14.14 7.14 12.32
N PHE A 116 -12.98 6.48 12.36
CA PHE A 116 -12.40 5.83 11.20
C PHE A 116 -13.19 4.54 10.87
N PRO A 117 -13.40 4.21 9.58
CA PRO A 117 -14.12 2.99 9.19
C PRO A 117 -13.49 1.71 9.75
N ASP A 118 -14.32 0.70 10.06
CA ASP A 118 -13.86 -0.62 10.52
C ASP A 118 -13.19 -1.41 9.38
N LEU A 119 -11.99 -0.98 9.03
CA LEU A 119 -11.16 -1.66 8.02
C LEU A 119 -10.65 -3.02 8.52
N ALA A 120 -10.46 -3.18 9.83
CA ALA A 120 -10.01 -4.44 10.43
C ALA A 120 -11.08 -5.53 10.27
N GLY A 121 -12.34 -5.21 10.52
CA GLY A 121 -13.48 -6.11 10.31
C GLY A 121 -13.62 -6.52 8.84
N ALA A 122 -13.56 -5.56 7.92
CA ALA A 122 -13.60 -5.83 6.49
C ALA A 122 -12.45 -6.74 6.02
N LEU A 123 -11.26 -6.58 6.58
CA LEU A 123 -10.08 -7.37 6.23
C LEU A 123 -10.16 -8.82 6.72
N LYS A 124 -10.85 -9.08 7.83
CA LYS A 124 -10.94 -10.41 8.47
C LYS A 124 -11.41 -11.50 7.51
N ASP A 125 -12.43 -11.23 6.73
CA ASP A 125 -12.98 -12.19 5.76
C ASP A 125 -12.07 -12.35 4.52
N CYS A 126 -11.43 -11.28 4.10
CA CYS A 126 -10.43 -11.34 3.02
C CYS A 126 -9.25 -12.22 3.39
N ILE A 127 -8.74 -12.12 4.63
CA ILE A 127 -7.62 -12.95 5.11
C ILE A 127 -7.98 -14.44 5.09
N LYS A 128 -9.20 -14.81 5.49
CA LYS A 128 -9.67 -16.20 5.42
C LYS A 128 -9.65 -16.72 3.98
N ARG A 129 -10.16 -15.94 3.03
CA ARG A 129 -10.23 -16.32 1.62
C ARG A 129 -8.85 -16.42 0.97
N TRP A 130 -7.93 -15.52 1.26
CA TRP A 130 -6.54 -15.62 0.76
C TRP A 130 -5.82 -16.87 1.25
N LYS A 131 -6.13 -17.36 2.45
CA LYS A 131 -5.54 -18.60 2.98
C LYS A 131 -6.05 -19.87 2.27
N VAL A 132 -7.28 -19.85 1.78
CA VAL A 132 -7.94 -21.00 1.17
C VAL A 132 -7.77 -21.03 -0.35
N ALA A 133 -7.55 -19.88 -0.98
CA ALA A 133 -7.39 -19.79 -2.43
C ALA A 133 -6.10 -20.51 -2.88
N SER A 134 -6.28 -21.70 -3.44
CA SER A 134 -5.19 -22.54 -3.96
C SER A 134 -4.82 -22.26 -5.42
N SER A 135 -5.62 -21.46 -6.14
CA SER A 135 -5.41 -21.12 -7.54
C SER A 135 -5.40 -19.61 -7.74
N ALA A 136 -4.52 -19.15 -8.63
CA ALA A 136 -4.55 -17.78 -9.10
C ALA A 136 -5.87 -17.55 -9.84
N THR A 137 -6.71 -16.67 -9.29
CA THR A 137 -7.94 -16.24 -9.94
C THR A 137 -7.72 -14.91 -10.61
N ALA A 138 -8.21 -14.76 -11.83
CA ALA A 138 -8.19 -13.50 -12.52
C ALA A 138 -9.25 -12.56 -11.94
N GLY A 139 -8.93 -11.27 -11.85
CA GLY A 139 -9.85 -10.23 -11.44
C GLY A 139 -9.72 -9.02 -12.38
N ARG A 140 -10.79 -8.25 -12.47
CA ARG A 140 -10.76 -6.96 -13.19
C ARG A 140 -10.60 -5.85 -12.16
N TYR A 141 -9.57 -5.05 -12.30
CA TYR A 141 -9.24 -3.97 -11.38
C TYR A 141 -9.06 -2.65 -12.14
N ASP A 142 -9.43 -1.53 -11.51
CA ASP A 142 -9.21 -0.22 -12.09
C ASP A 142 -7.70 0.07 -12.18
N VAL A 143 -7.23 0.36 -13.40
CA VAL A 143 -5.81 0.58 -13.70
C VAL A 143 -5.23 1.75 -12.90
N ASN A 144 -6.03 2.79 -12.59
CA ASN A 144 -5.55 3.95 -11.83
C ASN A 144 -5.24 3.59 -10.37
N TYR A 145 -6.06 2.72 -9.76
CA TYR A 145 -5.81 2.24 -8.39
C TYR A 145 -4.60 1.31 -8.32
N VAL A 146 -4.49 0.38 -9.27
CA VAL A 146 -3.32 -0.51 -9.37
C VAL A 146 -2.04 0.29 -9.60
N GLN A 147 -2.07 1.27 -10.53
CA GLN A 147 -0.94 2.14 -10.81
C GLN A 147 -0.53 2.97 -9.58
N ARG A 148 -1.51 3.51 -8.85
CA ARG A 148 -1.26 4.27 -7.61
C ARG A 148 -0.57 3.39 -6.57
N ALA A 149 -1.06 2.17 -6.35
CA ALA A 149 -0.46 1.23 -5.42
C ALA A 149 0.99 0.88 -5.79
N ILE A 150 1.23 0.51 -7.05
CA ILE A 150 2.57 0.16 -7.53
C ILE A 150 3.51 1.37 -7.43
N LYS A 151 3.06 2.56 -7.82
CA LYS A 151 3.87 3.78 -7.75
C LYS A 151 4.26 4.14 -6.32
N SER A 152 3.34 4.00 -5.36
CA SER A 152 3.63 4.27 -3.95
C SER A 152 4.66 3.29 -3.40
N LEU A 153 4.52 2.00 -3.70
CA LEU A 153 5.46 0.98 -3.24
C LEU A 153 6.83 1.06 -3.93
N SER A 154 6.88 1.46 -5.20
CA SER A 154 8.14 1.60 -5.95
C SER A 154 9.11 2.64 -5.36
N SER A 155 8.62 3.53 -4.49
CA SER A 155 9.48 4.46 -3.74
C SER A 155 10.28 3.79 -2.61
N ILE A 156 9.91 2.57 -2.25
CA ILE A 156 10.48 1.81 -1.11
C ILE A 156 11.20 0.57 -1.60
N ASN A 157 10.56 -0.21 -2.48
CA ASN A 157 11.04 -1.50 -2.94
C ASN A 157 10.95 -1.66 -4.46
N SER A 158 11.77 -2.54 -5.02
CA SER A 158 11.81 -2.84 -6.46
C SER A 158 10.82 -3.94 -6.86
N SER A 159 10.29 -4.70 -5.91
CA SER A 159 9.38 -5.82 -6.16
C SER A 159 8.14 -5.77 -5.29
N VAL A 160 7.04 -6.32 -5.79
CA VAL A 160 5.77 -6.45 -5.06
C VAL A 160 5.17 -7.83 -5.32
N THR A 161 4.46 -8.36 -4.34
CA THR A 161 3.64 -9.56 -4.49
C THR A 161 2.21 -9.17 -4.77
N LEU A 162 1.60 -9.77 -5.80
CA LEU A 162 0.20 -9.61 -6.14
C LEU A 162 -0.55 -10.90 -5.79
N HIS A 163 -1.66 -10.78 -5.08
CA HIS A 163 -2.51 -11.92 -4.72
C HIS A 163 -3.98 -11.53 -4.80
N SER A 164 -4.80 -12.33 -5.48
CA SER A 164 -6.24 -12.14 -5.57
C SER A 164 -6.99 -13.45 -5.41
N PHE A 165 -8.29 -13.37 -5.16
CA PHE A 165 -9.22 -14.49 -5.21
C PHE A 165 -10.49 -14.07 -5.96
N ASP A 166 -11.28 -15.01 -6.42
CA ASP A 166 -12.49 -14.75 -7.21
C ASP A 166 -13.46 -13.83 -6.44
N GLY A 167 -13.84 -12.74 -7.10
CA GLY A 167 -14.72 -11.69 -6.51
C GLY A 167 -14.12 -10.92 -5.34
N GLY A 168 -12.85 -11.12 -5.01
CA GLY A 168 -12.18 -10.50 -3.88
C GLY A 168 -11.18 -9.40 -4.23
N PRO A 169 -10.72 -8.64 -3.22
CA PRO A 169 -9.72 -7.62 -3.43
C PRO A 169 -8.37 -8.20 -3.85
N MET A 170 -7.67 -7.50 -4.74
CA MET A 170 -6.25 -7.72 -4.98
C MET A 170 -5.46 -7.19 -3.79
N ARG A 171 -4.62 -8.02 -3.21
CA ARG A 171 -3.61 -7.65 -2.22
C ARG A 171 -2.30 -7.37 -2.96
N ILE A 172 -1.80 -6.15 -2.84
CA ILE A 172 -0.49 -5.74 -3.34
C ILE A 172 0.37 -5.49 -2.11
N GLN A 173 1.45 -6.25 -1.97
CA GLN A 173 2.29 -6.24 -0.78
C GLN A 173 3.75 -6.02 -1.19
N GLU A 174 4.44 -5.14 -0.48
CA GLU A 174 5.89 -4.97 -0.66
C GLU A 174 6.66 -6.15 -0.01
N GLU A 175 7.96 -6.23 -0.30
CA GLU A 175 8.80 -7.41 0.00
C GLU A 175 8.91 -7.71 1.50
N THR A 176 8.98 -6.71 2.37
CA THR A 176 9.08 -6.92 3.83
C THR A 176 7.74 -7.31 4.46
N GLY A 177 6.63 -7.13 3.75
CA GLY A 177 5.29 -7.40 4.24
C GLY A 177 4.72 -6.33 5.18
N ASN A 178 5.43 -5.24 5.39
CA ASN A 178 5.02 -4.17 6.31
C ASN A 178 3.99 -3.22 5.68
N ILE A 179 3.82 -3.26 4.35
CA ILE A 179 2.82 -2.44 3.65
C ILE A 179 1.97 -3.35 2.77
N VAL A 180 0.67 -3.24 2.97
CA VAL A 180 -0.34 -3.95 2.18
C VAL A 180 -1.34 -2.95 1.63
N ILE A 181 -1.54 -2.98 0.32
CA ILE A 181 -2.54 -2.19 -0.37
C ILE A 181 -3.58 -3.13 -0.95
N LEU A 182 -4.85 -2.82 -0.71
CA LEU A 182 -5.99 -3.58 -1.18
C LEU A 182 -6.69 -2.79 -2.28
N VAL A 183 -6.87 -3.41 -3.44
CA VAL A 183 -7.63 -2.83 -4.55
C VAL A 183 -8.86 -3.69 -4.78
N MET A 184 -10.05 -3.07 -4.67
CA MET A 184 -11.31 -3.77 -4.86
C MET A 184 -11.55 -4.09 -6.33
N PRO A 185 -12.13 -5.26 -6.66
CA PRO A 185 -12.45 -5.61 -8.02
C PRO A 185 -13.55 -4.72 -8.58
N GLN A 186 -13.52 -4.49 -9.88
CA GLN A 186 -14.67 -3.97 -10.61
C GLN A 186 -15.69 -5.11 -10.80
N THR A 187 -16.90 -4.90 -10.33
CA THR A 187 -18.00 -5.86 -10.50
C THR A 187 -18.61 -5.74 -11.88
N ALA A 188 -19.21 -6.80 -12.35
CA ALA A 188 -20.28 -6.93 -13.35
C ALA A 188 -19.93 -7.46 -14.74
N GLU A 189 -18.70 -7.58 -15.17
CA GLU A 189 -18.44 -8.20 -16.46
C GLU A 189 -17.52 -9.42 -16.33
N PRO A 190 -17.78 -10.50 -17.06
CA PRO A 190 -16.91 -11.66 -17.07
C PRO A 190 -15.49 -11.26 -17.51
N ILE A 191 -14.51 -11.92 -16.95
CA ILE A 191 -13.11 -11.73 -17.35
C ILE A 191 -12.98 -12.13 -18.81
N PRO A 192 -12.41 -11.26 -19.67
CA PRO A 192 -12.26 -11.59 -21.08
C PRO A 192 -11.38 -12.86 -21.25
N PRO A 193 -11.73 -13.74 -22.19
CA PRO A 193 -10.90 -14.89 -22.48
C PRO A 193 -9.55 -14.48 -23.05
N VAL A 194 -8.61 -15.41 -23.06
CA VAL A 194 -7.32 -15.19 -23.74
C VAL A 194 -7.57 -14.85 -25.21
N PRO A 195 -7.06 -13.73 -25.73
CA PRO A 195 -7.28 -13.32 -27.10
C PRO A 195 -6.80 -14.37 -28.11
N ASP A 196 -7.55 -14.60 -29.18
CA ASP A 196 -7.20 -15.62 -30.18
C ASP A 196 -5.89 -15.30 -30.92
N TRP A 197 -5.59 -14.02 -31.13
CA TRP A 197 -4.31 -13.62 -31.70
C TRP A 197 -3.10 -14.01 -30.81
N LEU A 198 -3.27 -14.02 -29.50
CA LEU A 198 -2.20 -14.41 -28.57
C LEU A 198 -2.00 -15.94 -28.60
N LYS A 199 -3.09 -16.70 -28.76
CA LYS A 199 -3.03 -18.14 -28.96
C LYS A 199 -2.33 -18.44 -30.30
N ALA A 200 -2.73 -17.74 -31.37
CA ALA A 200 -2.11 -17.88 -32.68
C ALA A 200 -0.61 -17.57 -32.65
N TYR A 201 -0.23 -16.44 -32.01
CA TYR A 201 1.17 -16.07 -31.84
C TYR A 201 1.99 -17.15 -31.12
N SER A 202 1.44 -17.77 -30.08
CA SER A 202 2.14 -18.83 -29.34
C SER A 202 2.41 -20.08 -30.14
N GLN A 203 1.65 -20.29 -31.22
CA GLN A 203 1.75 -21.44 -32.12
C GLN A 203 2.50 -21.12 -33.44
N ASP A 204 2.73 -19.84 -33.69
CA ASP A 204 3.38 -19.37 -34.91
C ASP A 204 4.88 -19.69 -34.86
N LYS A 205 5.32 -20.59 -35.77
CA LYS A 205 6.73 -20.97 -35.88
C LYS A 205 7.63 -19.81 -36.31
N MET A 206 7.11 -18.87 -37.09
CA MET A 206 7.85 -17.67 -37.53
C MET A 206 8.07 -16.70 -36.38
N ALA A 207 7.11 -16.58 -35.46
CA ALA A 207 7.21 -15.75 -34.26
C ALA A 207 8.20 -16.31 -33.24
N ARG A 208 8.47 -17.62 -33.24
CA ARG A 208 9.47 -18.26 -32.35
C ARG A 208 10.93 -17.97 -32.73
N GLY A 209 11.16 -17.24 -33.84
CA GLY A 209 12.50 -17.06 -34.40
C GLY A 209 13.03 -18.40 -35.02
N PHE A 210 14.19 -18.33 -35.64
CA PHE A 210 14.82 -19.45 -36.34
C PHE A 210 15.36 -20.58 -35.42
N TYR A 211 15.04 -20.58 -34.13
CA TYR A 211 15.46 -21.64 -33.24
C TYR A 211 14.39 -22.76 -33.22
N ASP A 212 14.41 -23.61 -34.22
CA ASP A 212 13.79 -24.92 -34.15
C ASP A 212 14.85 -25.89 -33.61
N PRO A 213 14.69 -26.43 -32.39
CA PRO A 213 15.69 -27.35 -31.82
C PRO A 213 15.83 -28.64 -32.61
N ASP A 214 14.87 -28.93 -33.50
CA ASP A 214 14.89 -30.10 -34.36
C ASP A 214 15.47 -29.84 -35.76
N THR A 215 15.83 -28.59 -36.06
CA THR A 215 16.52 -28.26 -37.33
C THR A 215 18.02 -28.24 -37.09
N PRO A 216 18.81 -29.19 -37.67
CA PRO A 216 20.26 -29.18 -37.51
C PRO A 216 20.84 -27.88 -38.09
N PRO A 217 21.88 -27.29 -37.42
CA PRO A 217 22.51 -26.10 -37.93
C PRO A 217 23.00 -26.34 -39.36
N VAL A 218 22.60 -25.45 -40.26
CA VAL A 218 23.17 -25.42 -41.63
C VAL A 218 24.63 -25.03 -41.47
N VAL A 219 25.50 -26.03 -41.77
CA VAL A 219 26.97 -25.87 -41.79
C VAL A 219 27.38 -25.10 -43.04
#